data_d4d218b4920a003b9255ca6f31c717bc
#
_entry.id   d4d218b4920a003b9255ca6f31c717bc
#
_cell.length_a   1.000
_cell.length_b   1.000
_cell.length_c   1.000
_cell.angle_alpha   90.00
_cell.angle_beta   90.00
_cell.angle_gamma   90.00
#
_symmetry.space_group_name_H-M   'P 1'
#
loop_
_entity.id
_entity.type
_entity.pdbx_description
1 polymer ?
#
loop_
_entity_poly.entity_id
_entity_poly.type
_entity_poly.pdbx_seq_one_letter_code
_entity_poly.pdbx_strand_id
1 'polypeptide(L)'
;MKEFQEGKAIFKANLSGKDKGPGKAKGVFYNPAMRLSRDLHVAFAKQFDFSGIMLDGLAASGIRGIRLNLEAGVNVEFCDSSKMATETIAENLKMNRIKGKIHNEHVEDLLQNRKYDWIDIDPFGTPAPYLEAALKGLNKEGILGVAATDTAVLCGAKPSICKKRYGAVSMRRVAAKEVGVRILLSKIHIIASGMGKGIEPLLCYSEGHHLRVFVRLGKRNNVALKWITEDMRIVDREEKDAGGPLWVKKIIKAELVPESQEGILGRLLETLREEANGPPGLHDINDIAKTAGIGQTPQRIKIVELSLIHI
;
A
#
# COMPACT_ATOMS: atom_id res chain seq x y z
N MET A 1 -2.31 -12.47 25.61
CA MET A 1 -1.47 -11.65 24.70
C MET A 1 -0.03 -11.69 25.19
N LYS A 2 0.93 -11.59 24.29
CA LYS A 2 2.37 -11.45 24.62
C LYS A 2 2.82 -10.02 24.39
N GLU A 3 3.84 -9.61 25.12
CA GLU A 3 4.48 -8.31 24.92
C GLU A 3 5.56 -8.41 23.85
N PHE A 4 5.65 -7.38 23.01
CA PHE A 4 6.60 -7.25 21.90
C PHE A 4 7.22 -5.86 21.89
N GLN A 5 8.39 -5.76 21.25
CA GLN A 5 9.01 -4.49 20.92
C GLN A 5 9.27 -4.42 19.41
N GLU A 6 8.85 -3.32 18.77
CA GLU A 6 9.13 -3.04 17.38
C GLU A 6 9.42 -1.55 17.19
N GLY A 7 10.58 -1.21 16.62
CA GLY A 7 11.04 0.18 16.62
C GLY A 7 11.13 0.73 18.03
N LYS A 8 10.52 1.90 18.27
CA LYS A 8 10.41 2.51 19.61
C LYS A 8 9.19 2.03 20.40
N ALA A 9 8.29 1.27 19.80
CA ALA A 9 7.03 0.86 20.43
C ALA A 9 7.17 -0.42 21.25
N ILE A 10 6.55 -0.44 22.43
CA ILE A 10 6.30 -1.64 23.26
C ILE A 10 4.80 -1.89 23.24
N PHE A 11 4.36 -3.11 22.94
CA PHE A 11 2.95 -3.38 22.76
C PHE A 11 2.59 -4.84 23.06
N LYS A 12 1.33 -5.07 23.38
CA LYS A 12 0.74 -6.40 23.56
C LYS A 12 -0.07 -6.79 22.33
N ALA A 13 0.06 -8.03 21.91
CA ALA A 13 -0.72 -8.62 20.81
C ALA A 13 -0.69 -10.15 20.86
N ASN A 14 -1.43 -10.80 19.94
CA ASN A 14 -1.31 -12.22 19.65
C ASN A 14 -0.53 -12.43 18.35
N LEU A 15 0.49 -13.29 18.38
CA LEU A 15 1.21 -13.68 17.17
C LEU A 15 0.29 -14.38 16.18
N SER A 16 0.48 -14.11 14.90
CA SER A 16 -0.07 -14.95 13.87
C SER A 16 0.48 -16.36 14.01
N GLY A 17 -0.38 -17.36 14.00
CA GLY A 17 0.06 -18.77 14.11
C GLY A 17 0.80 -19.30 12.89
N LYS A 18 1.29 -18.46 11.97
CA LYS A 18 2.07 -18.80 10.77
C LYS A 18 3.21 -17.81 10.58
N ASP A 19 4.41 -18.33 10.43
CA ASP A 19 5.62 -17.53 10.16
C ASP A 19 5.65 -16.93 8.74
N LYS A 20 4.78 -17.36 7.84
CA LYS A 20 4.67 -16.88 6.46
C LYS A 20 3.22 -16.87 5.98
N GLY A 21 2.82 -15.78 5.30
CA GLY A 21 1.51 -15.63 4.66
C GLY A 21 0.43 -14.99 5.55
N PRO A 22 -0.82 -14.83 5.05
CA PRO A 22 -1.92 -14.25 5.80
C PRO A 22 -2.31 -15.18 6.94
N GLY A 23 -1.96 -14.77 8.17
CA GLY A 23 -2.29 -15.53 9.38
C GLY A 23 -3.73 -15.23 9.82
N LYS A 24 -4.36 -16.22 10.49
CA LYS A 24 -5.54 -16.00 11.32
C LYS A 24 -5.13 -16.23 12.77
N ALA A 25 -5.32 -15.25 13.65
CA ALA A 25 -5.20 -15.45 15.09
C ALA A 25 -6.55 -15.23 15.76
N LYS A 26 -6.81 -15.98 16.84
CA LYS A 26 -7.89 -15.61 17.77
C LYS A 26 -7.39 -14.41 18.59
N GLY A 27 -8.12 -13.28 18.54
CA GLY A 27 -7.79 -12.07 19.28
C GLY A 27 -7.05 -11.03 18.44
N VAL A 28 -6.42 -10.07 19.12
CA VAL A 28 -5.76 -8.93 18.50
C VAL A 28 -4.46 -9.36 17.82
N PHE A 29 -4.41 -9.19 16.53
CA PHE A 29 -3.41 -9.78 15.65
C PHE A 29 -2.14 -8.92 15.52
N TYR A 30 -0.98 -9.58 15.50
CA TYR A 30 0.30 -9.00 15.10
C TYR A 30 1.04 -9.95 14.16
N ASN A 31 1.51 -9.42 13.03
CA ASN A 31 2.33 -10.14 12.07
C ASN A 31 3.74 -9.52 12.00
N PRO A 32 4.78 -10.23 12.48
CA PRO A 32 6.16 -9.78 12.39
C PRO A 32 6.66 -9.62 10.95
N ALA A 33 6.15 -10.43 10.00
CA ALA A 33 6.53 -10.33 8.59
C ALA A 33 6.15 -8.98 7.95
N MET A 34 5.20 -8.23 8.55
CA MET A 34 4.82 -6.89 8.11
C MET A 34 5.70 -5.77 8.70
N ARG A 35 6.77 -6.11 9.42
CA ARG A 35 7.66 -5.12 10.04
C ARG A 35 8.28 -4.20 9.01
N LEU A 36 8.82 -4.73 7.92
CA LEU A 36 9.44 -3.93 6.84
C LEU A 36 8.45 -2.91 6.26
N SER A 37 7.18 -3.30 6.06
CA SER A 37 6.14 -2.38 5.61
C SER A 37 5.87 -1.24 6.62
N ARG A 38 5.93 -1.53 7.92
CA ARG A 38 5.79 -0.50 8.96
C ARG A 38 7.04 0.38 9.07
N ASP A 39 8.25 -0.19 8.92
CA ASP A 39 9.51 0.55 8.87
C ASP A 39 9.51 1.54 7.69
N LEU A 40 9.10 1.09 6.51
CA LEU A 40 8.97 1.96 5.33
C LEU A 40 7.89 3.05 5.52
N HIS A 41 6.78 2.71 6.16
CA HIS A 41 5.73 3.70 6.46
C HIS A 41 6.24 4.81 7.40
N VAL A 42 6.98 4.44 8.45
CA VAL A 42 7.63 5.41 9.35
C VAL A 42 8.65 6.27 8.60
N ALA A 43 9.49 5.66 7.77
CA ALA A 43 10.48 6.38 6.97
C ALA A 43 9.81 7.36 5.99
N PHE A 44 8.76 6.92 5.30
CA PHE A 44 7.95 7.75 4.40
C PHE A 44 7.30 8.92 5.15
N ALA A 45 6.71 8.68 6.34
CA ALA A 45 6.07 9.73 7.12
C ALA A 45 7.06 10.81 7.56
N LYS A 46 8.30 10.43 7.92
CA LYS A 46 9.38 11.37 8.22
C LYS A 46 9.78 12.21 7.01
N GLN A 47 9.95 11.57 5.85
CA GLN A 47 10.34 12.25 4.62
C GLN A 47 9.25 13.19 4.11
N PHE A 48 7.98 12.83 4.33
CA PHE A 48 6.83 13.61 3.91
C PHE A 48 6.60 14.85 4.79
N ASP A 49 7.21 14.92 5.98
CA ASP A 49 7.02 15.97 6.98
C ASP A 49 5.52 16.28 7.24
N PHE A 50 4.79 15.23 7.55
CA PHE A 50 3.33 15.29 7.65
C PHE A 50 2.89 16.05 8.90
N SER A 51 2.04 17.05 8.69
CA SER A 51 1.30 17.75 9.75
C SER A 51 -0.20 17.53 9.56
N GLY A 52 -0.91 17.17 10.62
CA GLY A 52 -2.35 16.89 10.57
C GLY A 52 -2.72 15.68 11.42
N ILE A 53 -3.95 15.22 11.24
CA ILE A 53 -4.47 14.05 11.95
C ILE A 53 -4.54 12.87 10.99
N MET A 54 -3.87 11.77 11.36
CA MET A 54 -3.96 10.50 10.67
C MET A 54 -4.95 9.57 11.36
N LEU A 55 -5.74 8.84 10.58
CA LEU A 55 -6.55 7.71 11.04
C LEU A 55 -5.85 6.39 10.69
N ASP A 56 -5.52 5.57 11.69
CA ASP A 56 -5.23 4.15 11.52
C ASP A 56 -6.57 3.41 11.53
N GLY A 57 -7.09 3.11 10.33
CA GLY A 57 -8.51 2.81 10.12
C GLY A 57 -8.94 1.38 10.44
N LEU A 58 -8.02 0.43 10.57
CA LEU A 58 -8.24 -0.99 10.91
C LEU A 58 -7.09 -1.42 11.81
N ALA A 59 -7.00 -0.76 12.98
CA ALA A 59 -5.78 -0.62 13.74
C ALA A 59 -5.31 -1.89 14.47
N ALA A 60 -6.19 -2.87 14.72
CA ALA A 60 -5.89 -4.11 15.44
C ALA A 60 -5.16 -3.88 16.77
N SER A 61 -3.82 -4.07 16.85
CA SER A 61 -3.01 -3.78 18.02
C SER A 61 -2.59 -2.30 18.15
N GLY A 62 -2.83 -1.48 17.13
CA GLY A 62 -2.40 -0.09 17.04
C GLY A 62 -0.90 0.10 16.75
N ILE A 63 -0.15 -0.97 16.51
CA ILE A 63 1.32 -0.91 16.38
C ILE A 63 1.77 0.04 15.26
N ARG A 64 1.06 0.13 14.13
CA ARG A 64 1.38 1.03 13.02
C ARG A 64 1.28 2.49 13.46
N GLY A 65 0.12 2.88 13.99
CA GLY A 65 -0.12 4.24 14.47
C GLY A 65 0.78 4.62 15.65
N ILE A 66 1.01 3.70 16.60
CA ILE A 66 1.93 3.91 17.73
C ILE A 66 3.34 4.20 17.25
N ARG A 67 3.87 3.44 16.30
CA ARG A 67 5.20 3.67 15.72
C ARG A 67 5.28 5.00 14.97
N LEU A 68 4.26 5.32 14.17
CA LEU A 68 4.20 6.61 13.47
C LEU A 68 4.20 7.79 14.44
N ASN A 69 3.51 7.69 15.56
CA ASN A 69 3.54 8.71 16.58
C ASN A 69 4.93 8.83 17.25
N LEU A 70 5.49 7.71 17.73
CA LEU A 70 6.78 7.70 18.47
C LEU A 70 7.99 8.03 17.61
N GLU A 71 7.96 7.61 16.33
CA GLU A 71 9.13 7.63 15.47
C GLU A 71 9.08 8.74 14.42
N ALA A 72 7.89 9.21 14.03
CA ALA A 72 7.70 10.26 13.03
C ALA A 72 6.87 11.46 13.52
N GLY A 73 6.44 11.48 14.79
CA GLY A 73 5.69 12.59 15.37
C GLY A 73 4.26 12.77 14.84
N VAL A 74 3.73 11.78 14.14
CA VAL A 74 2.38 11.85 13.53
C VAL A 74 1.31 11.82 14.62
N ASN A 75 0.34 12.73 14.56
CA ASN A 75 -0.84 12.68 15.43
C ASN A 75 -1.83 11.65 14.89
N VAL A 76 -2.08 10.55 15.63
CA VAL A 76 -2.85 9.40 15.16
C VAL A 76 -4.10 9.19 16.01
N GLU A 77 -5.25 9.06 15.33
CA GLU A 77 -6.47 8.47 15.87
C GLU A 77 -6.57 7.02 15.37
N PHE A 78 -7.20 6.16 16.17
CA PHE A 78 -7.30 4.72 15.91
C PHE A 78 -8.76 4.31 15.77
N CYS A 79 -9.06 3.43 14.80
CA CYS A 79 -10.39 2.87 14.63
C CYS A 79 -10.30 1.35 14.45
N ASP A 80 -11.13 0.62 15.19
CA ASP A 80 -11.36 -0.79 14.96
C ASP A 80 -12.77 -1.17 15.46
N SER A 81 -13.48 -2.01 14.72
CA SER A 81 -14.82 -2.45 15.09
C SER A 81 -14.81 -3.47 16.25
N SER A 82 -13.66 -4.10 16.49
CA SER A 82 -13.48 -5.06 17.59
C SER A 82 -13.22 -4.35 18.91
N LYS A 83 -14.12 -4.53 19.89
CA LYS A 83 -13.93 -4.04 21.26
C LYS A 83 -12.60 -4.52 21.87
N MET A 84 -12.23 -5.78 21.64
CA MET A 84 -10.97 -6.34 22.12
C MET A 84 -9.76 -5.59 21.50
N ALA A 85 -9.84 -5.22 20.22
CA ALA A 85 -8.80 -4.42 19.57
C ALA A 85 -8.68 -3.04 20.20
N THR A 86 -9.79 -2.32 20.39
CA THR A 86 -9.79 -0.98 20.97
C THR A 86 -9.32 -0.97 22.44
N GLU A 87 -9.69 -1.97 23.23
CA GLU A 87 -9.16 -2.15 24.60
C GLU A 87 -7.65 -2.41 24.57
N THR A 88 -7.16 -3.24 23.63
CA THR A 88 -5.73 -3.50 23.46
C THR A 88 -4.97 -2.25 23.00
N ILE A 89 -5.54 -1.48 22.06
CA ILE A 89 -4.96 -0.19 21.64
C ILE A 89 -4.83 0.75 22.85
N ALA A 90 -5.86 0.85 23.68
CA ALA A 90 -5.83 1.71 24.87
C ALA A 90 -4.70 1.31 25.83
N GLU A 91 -4.50 0.00 26.07
CA GLU A 91 -3.41 -0.52 26.89
C GLU A 91 -2.05 -0.20 26.26
N ASN A 92 -1.90 -0.42 24.95
CA ASN A 92 -0.67 -0.16 24.21
C ASN A 92 -0.32 1.34 24.16
N LEU A 93 -1.29 2.22 24.00
CA LEU A 93 -1.08 3.67 24.10
C LEU A 93 -0.56 4.07 25.49
N LYS A 94 -1.16 3.53 26.55
CA LYS A 94 -0.72 3.77 27.92
C LYS A 94 0.72 3.30 28.17
N MET A 95 1.09 2.11 27.66
CA MET A 95 2.46 1.58 27.77
C MET A 95 3.49 2.51 27.13
N ASN A 96 3.13 3.15 26.02
CA ASN A 96 4.01 4.06 25.28
C ASN A 96 3.84 5.55 25.70
N ARG A 97 3.00 5.86 26.67
CA ARG A 97 2.70 7.23 27.13
C ARG A 97 2.17 8.14 26.02
N ILE A 98 1.43 7.57 25.07
CA ILE A 98 0.82 8.28 23.95
C ILE A 98 -0.63 8.64 24.31
N LYS A 99 -1.03 9.87 23.95
CA LYS A 99 -2.43 10.28 23.96
C LYS A 99 -2.97 10.12 22.55
N GLY A 100 -3.94 9.25 22.36
CA GLY A 100 -4.59 9.01 21.07
C GLY A 100 -6.08 8.75 21.26
N LYS A 101 -6.89 9.22 20.33
CA LYS A 101 -8.32 8.95 20.32
C LYS A 101 -8.58 7.59 19.70
N ILE A 102 -9.50 6.83 20.30
CA ILE A 102 -9.85 5.48 19.87
C ILE A 102 -11.34 5.45 19.55
N HIS A 103 -11.71 4.92 18.41
CA HIS A 103 -13.06 4.74 17.93
C HIS A 103 -13.38 3.25 17.84
N ASN A 104 -14.44 2.81 18.57
CA ASN A 104 -14.91 1.43 18.51
C ASN A 104 -16.16 1.35 17.62
N GLU A 105 -15.94 1.39 16.32
CA GLU A 105 -16.98 1.38 15.29
C GLU A 105 -16.39 0.88 13.97
N HIS A 106 -17.23 0.62 12.97
CA HIS A 106 -16.75 0.37 11.61
C HIS A 106 -16.13 1.64 11.03
N VAL A 107 -15.00 1.50 10.35
CA VAL A 107 -14.28 2.65 9.77
C VAL A 107 -15.13 3.40 8.76
N GLU A 108 -16.00 2.71 8.02
CA GLU A 108 -16.93 3.30 7.07
C GLU A 108 -17.94 4.22 7.75
N ASP A 109 -18.43 3.86 8.95
CA ASP A 109 -19.38 4.67 9.73
C ASP A 109 -18.70 5.91 10.30
N LEU A 110 -17.50 5.74 10.86
CA LEU A 110 -16.68 6.86 11.33
C LEU A 110 -16.44 7.89 10.22
N LEU A 111 -16.09 7.43 9.02
CA LEU A 111 -15.73 8.29 7.89
C LEU A 111 -16.92 8.97 7.20
N GLN A 112 -18.18 8.60 7.54
CA GLN A 112 -19.36 9.36 7.14
C GLN A 112 -19.43 10.73 7.84
N ASN A 113 -18.94 10.80 9.08
CA ASN A 113 -19.11 11.97 9.95
C ASN A 113 -17.79 12.71 10.26
N ARG A 114 -16.66 12.14 9.88
CA ARG A 114 -15.32 12.68 10.18
C ARG A 114 -14.44 12.68 8.96
N LYS A 115 -13.51 13.65 8.95
CA LYS A 115 -12.49 13.76 7.93
C LYS A 115 -11.11 13.83 8.55
N TYR A 116 -10.14 13.31 7.81
CA TYR A 116 -8.74 13.22 8.23
C TYR A 116 -7.81 13.72 7.12
N ASP A 117 -6.62 14.12 7.52
CA ASP A 117 -5.59 14.56 6.58
C ASP A 117 -4.81 13.37 6.00
N TRP A 118 -4.80 12.26 6.74
CA TRP A 118 -4.29 10.97 6.28
C TRP A 118 -5.18 9.84 6.79
N ILE A 119 -5.56 8.93 5.93
CA ILE A 119 -6.29 7.70 6.28
C ILE A 119 -5.46 6.51 5.84
N ASP A 120 -5.26 5.55 6.73
CA ASP A 120 -4.59 4.29 6.45
C ASP A 120 -5.58 3.13 6.54
N ILE A 121 -5.68 2.36 5.46
CA ILE A 121 -6.58 1.19 5.31
C ILE A 121 -5.73 -0.05 5.06
N ASP A 122 -5.56 -0.88 6.08
CA ASP A 122 -4.75 -2.13 6.03
C ASP A 122 -5.60 -3.35 6.46
N PRO A 123 -6.55 -3.79 5.62
CA PRO A 123 -7.44 -4.91 5.93
C PRO A 123 -6.76 -6.26 5.74
N PHE A 124 -7.34 -7.30 6.33
CA PHE A 124 -7.08 -8.66 5.88
C PHE A 124 -7.71 -8.90 4.50
N GLY A 125 -6.88 -9.10 3.48
CA GLY A 125 -7.33 -9.39 2.12
C GLY A 125 -7.53 -8.14 1.27
N THR A 126 -8.77 -7.89 0.84
CA THR A 126 -9.06 -6.82 -0.12
C THR A 126 -9.45 -5.50 0.55
N PRO A 127 -8.84 -4.37 0.15
CA PRO A 127 -9.27 -3.05 0.60
C PRO A 127 -10.49 -2.51 -0.15
N ALA A 128 -10.94 -3.16 -1.22
CA ALA A 128 -11.95 -2.63 -2.13
C ALA A 128 -13.23 -2.12 -1.45
N PRO A 129 -13.79 -2.76 -0.40
CA PRO A 129 -14.99 -2.28 0.29
C PRO A 129 -14.80 -0.91 0.97
N TYR A 130 -13.61 -0.62 1.46
CA TYR A 130 -13.31 0.55 2.28
C TYR A 130 -12.94 1.80 1.46
N LEU A 131 -12.56 1.63 0.17
CA LEU A 131 -11.95 2.69 -0.63
C LEU A 131 -12.86 3.91 -0.81
N GLU A 132 -14.17 3.70 -1.01
CA GLU A 132 -15.11 4.81 -1.21
C GLU A 132 -15.27 5.64 0.07
N ALA A 133 -15.49 4.99 1.20
CA ALA A 133 -15.59 5.66 2.50
C ALA A 133 -14.28 6.40 2.83
N ALA A 134 -13.12 5.76 2.60
CA ALA A 134 -11.82 6.37 2.85
C ALA A 134 -11.61 7.64 1.99
N LEU A 135 -11.93 7.60 0.69
CA LEU A 135 -11.80 8.78 -0.18
C LEU A 135 -12.79 9.91 0.20
N LYS A 136 -13.99 9.56 0.68
CA LYS A 136 -14.97 10.53 1.19
C LYS A 136 -14.53 11.16 2.52
N GLY A 137 -13.86 10.37 3.37
CA GLY A 137 -13.35 10.80 4.67
C GLY A 137 -12.07 11.63 4.63
N LEU A 138 -11.43 11.80 3.47
CA LEU A 138 -10.25 12.64 3.34
C LEU A 138 -10.58 14.13 3.25
N ASN A 139 -9.77 14.94 3.93
CA ASN A 139 -9.67 16.37 3.71
C ASN A 139 -9.17 16.68 2.29
N LYS A 140 -9.24 17.96 1.90
CA LYS A 140 -8.65 18.41 0.63
C LYS A 140 -7.13 18.13 0.65
N GLU A 141 -6.64 17.52 -0.44
CA GLU A 141 -5.23 17.11 -0.56
C GLU A 141 -4.75 16.08 0.48
N GLY A 142 -5.70 15.44 1.17
CA GLY A 142 -5.40 14.38 2.13
C GLY A 142 -4.78 13.15 1.49
N ILE A 143 -4.08 12.37 2.30
CA ILE A 143 -3.36 11.16 1.89
C ILE A 143 -4.19 9.93 2.20
N LEU A 144 -4.26 9.01 1.24
CA LEU A 144 -4.79 7.66 1.44
C LEU A 144 -3.65 6.65 1.34
N GLY A 145 -3.38 5.95 2.45
CA GLY A 145 -2.55 4.75 2.47
C GLY A 145 -3.43 3.51 2.37
N VAL A 146 -3.11 2.59 1.47
CA VAL A 146 -3.88 1.35 1.29
C VAL A 146 -2.93 0.16 1.20
N ALA A 147 -3.24 -0.90 1.93
CA ALA A 147 -2.63 -2.21 1.75
C ALA A 147 -3.63 -3.21 1.17
N ALA A 148 -3.15 -4.09 0.29
CA ALA A 148 -3.90 -5.23 -0.23
C ALA A 148 -3.08 -6.50 -0.05
N THR A 149 -3.65 -7.49 0.65
CA THR A 149 -3.03 -8.80 0.87
C THR A 149 -3.70 -9.91 0.05
N ASP A 150 -4.70 -9.59 -0.77
CA ASP A 150 -5.32 -10.51 -1.72
C ASP A 150 -4.52 -10.61 -3.04
N THR A 151 -3.20 -10.76 -2.92
CA THR A 151 -2.25 -10.83 -4.04
C THR A 151 -2.59 -11.93 -5.04
N ALA A 152 -3.17 -13.05 -4.60
CA ALA A 152 -3.66 -14.09 -5.53
C ALA A 152 -4.74 -13.55 -6.50
N VAL A 153 -5.50 -12.53 -6.10
CA VAL A 153 -6.50 -11.88 -6.94
C VAL A 153 -5.84 -10.83 -7.84
N LEU A 154 -5.08 -9.93 -7.25
CA LEU A 154 -4.47 -8.80 -7.96
C LEU A 154 -3.33 -9.22 -8.89
N CYS A 155 -2.58 -10.29 -8.56
CA CYS A 155 -1.43 -10.78 -9.33
C CYS A 155 -1.77 -11.96 -10.26
N GLY A 156 -3.03 -12.11 -10.68
CA GLY A 156 -3.42 -12.96 -11.81
C GLY A 156 -3.76 -14.41 -11.51
N ALA A 157 -3.72 -14.89 -10.25
CA ALA A 157 -4.14 -16.25 -9.94
C ALA A 157 -5.68 -16.43 -9.99
N LYS A 158 -6.44 -15.34 -9.84
CA LYS A 158 -7.92 -15.33 -9.83
C LYS A 158 -8.48 -14.12 -10.59
N PRO A 159 -8.31 -14.05 -11.93
CA PRO A 159 -8.68 -12.87 -12.72
C PRO A 159 -10.17 -12.56 -12.71
N SER A 160 -11.05 -13.57 -12.67
CA SER A 160 -12.50 -13.36 -12.58
C SER A 160 -12.92 -12.70 -11.25
N ILE A 161 -12.26 -13.04 -10.15
CA ILE A 161 -12.48 -12.37 -8.86
C ILE A 161 -11.93 -10.96 -8.88
N CYS A 162 -10.80 -10.73 -9.56
CA CYS A 162 -10.23 -9.41 -9.76
C CYS A 162 -11.21 -8.51 -10.54
N LYS A 163 -11.78 -9.01 -11.64
CA LYS A 163 -12.80 -8.28 -12.40
C LYS A 163 -14.01 -7.90 -11.54
N LYS A 164 -14.47 -8.81 -10.67
CA LYS A 164 -15.59 -8.54 -9.77
C LYS A 164 -15.28 -7.49 -8.69
N ARG A 165 -14.08 -7.55 -8.08
CA ARG A 165 -13.70 -6.68 -6.94
C ARG A 165 -13.15 -5.32 -7.37
N TYR A 166 -12.26 -5.35 -8.36
CA TYR A 166 -11.48 -4.18 -8.78
C TYR A 166 -11.95 -3.60 -10.11
N GLY A 167 -12.80 -4.29 -10.85
CA GLY A 167 -13.23 -3.88 -12.19
C GLY A 167 -12.14 -4.06 -13.25
N ALA A 168 -11.13 -4.88 -12.97
CA ALA A 168 -9.97 -5.08 -13.82
C ALA A 168 -9.59 -6.55 -13.93
N VAL A 169 -8.99 -6.94 -15.05
CA VAL A 169 -8.44 -8.28 -15.27
C VAL A 169 -6.97 -8.29 -14.86
N SER A 170 -6.62 -9.15 -13.90
CA SER A 170 -5.23 -9.34 -13.46
C SER A 170 -4.51 -10.37 -14.30
N MET A 171 -3.17 -10.25 -14.39
CA MET A 171 -2.31 -11.10 -15.21
C MET A 171 -1.31 -11.89 -14.36
N ARG A 172 -1.01 -13.11 -14.80
CA ARG A 172 -0.08 -14.03 -14.13
C ARG A 172 1.24 -14.11 -14.89
N ARG A 173 2.01 -13.01 -14.86
CA ARG A 173 3.25 -12.89 -15.61
C ARG A 173 4.38 -12.24 -14.77
N VAL A 174 5.54 -12.02 -15.38
CA VAL A 174 6.73 -11.47 -14.73
C VAL A 174 6.40 -10.17 -13.97
N ALA A 175 5.61 -9.28 -14.55
CA ALA A 175 5.18 -8.04 -13.91
C ALA A 175 3.89 -8.14 -13.07
N ALA A 176 3.48 -9.35 -12.64
CA ALA A 176 2.18 -9.58 -11.99
C ALA A 176 1.91 -8.70 -10.77
N LYS A 177 2.93 -8.43 -9.95
CA LYS A 177 2.77 -7.58 -8.76
C LYS A 177 2.65 -6.10 -9.12
N GLU A 178 3.44 -5.63 -10.09
CA GLU A 178 3.31 -4.27 -10.61
C GLU A 178 1.94 -4.04 -11.25
N VAL A 179 1.48 -4.98 -12.07
CA VAL A 179 0.11 -5.00 -12.61
C VAL A 179 -0.91 -4.93 -11.47
N GLY A 180 -0.71 -5.69 -10.40
CA GLY A 180 -1.56 -5.66 -9.20
C GLY A 180 -1.61 -4.29 -8.53
N VAL A 181 -0.46 -3.63 -8.33
CA VAL A 181 -0.38 -2.26 -7.80
C VAL A 181 -1.13 -1.27 -8.71
N ARG A 182 -0.93 -1.38 -10.03
CA ARG A 182 -1.57 -0.51 -11.03
C ARG A 182 -3.08 -0.74 -11.15
N ILE A 183 -3.56 -1.96 -10.93
CA ILE A 183 -4.99 -2.27 -10.80
C ILE A 183 -5.57 -1.60 -9.54
N LEU A 184 -4.89 -1.69 -8.41
CA LEU A 184 -5.32 -1.03 -7.18
C LEU A 184 -5.41 0.48 -7.35
N LEU A 185 -4.40 1.11 -7.95
CA LEU A 185 -4.41 2.53 -8.29
C LEU A 185 -5.55 2.89 -9.27
N SER A 186 -5.78 2.06 -10.29
CA SER A 186 -6.90 2.23 -11.23
C SER A 186 -8.24 2.24 -10.50
N LYS A 187 -8.45 1.31 -9.56
CA LYS A 187 -9.67 1.25 -8.75
C LYS A 187 -9.86 2.51 -7.91
N ILE A 188 -8.82 2.98 -7.23
CA ILE A 188 -8.86 4.21 -6.42
C ILE A 188 -9.16 5.43 -7.33
N HIS A 189 -8.51 5.50 -8.49
CA HIS A 189 -8.72 6.57 -9.46
C HIS A 189 -10.16 6.62 -9.99
N ILE A 190 -10.74 5.48 -10.35
CA ILE A 190 -12.12 5.38 -10.83
C ILE A 190 -13.09 5.92 -9.78
N ILE A 191 -12.93 5.51 -8.51
CA ILE A 191 -13.79 5.98 -7.41
C ILE A 191 -13.63 7.49 -7.20
N ALA A 192 -12.38 7.98 -7.13
CA ALA A 192 -12.10 9.42 -6.98
C ALA A 192 -12.68 10.25 -8.14
N SER A 193 -12.54 9.75 -9.38
CA SER A 193 -13.09 10.39 -10.58
C SER A 193 -14.61 10.47 -10.54
N GLY A 194 -15.30 9.45 -10.03
CA GLY A 194 -16.75 9.48 -9.77
C GLY A 194 -17.17 10.57 -8.78
N MET A 195 -16.25 10.99 -7.90
CA MET A 195 -16.45 12.10 -6.96
C MET A 195 -15.99 13.47 -7.53
N GLY A 196 -15.62 13.55 -8.80
CA GLY A 196 -15.07 14.76 -9.42
C GLY A 196 -13.66 15.11 -8.96
N LYS A 197 -12.91 14.14 -8.39
CA LYS A 197 -11.57 14.31 -7.87
C LYS A 197 -10.56 13.46 -8.67
N GLY A 198 -9.28 13.72 -8.47
CA GLY A 198 -8.19 12.92 -9.01
C GLY A 198 -7.30 12.40 -7.90
N ILE A 199 -6.39 11.51 -8.25
CA ILE A 199 -5.35 11.02 -7.35
C ILE A 199 -3.97 11.30 -7.91
N GLU A 200 -3.01 11.44 -7.02
CA GLU A 200 -1.60 11.52 -7.30
C GLU A 200 -0.88 10.44 -6.50
N PRO A 201 -0.34 9.37 -7.14
CA PRO A 201 0.50 8.42 -6.45
C PRO A 201 1.75 9.09 -5.87
N LEU A 202 2.06 8.78 -4.61
CA LEU A 202 3.20 9.31 -3.88
C LEU A 202 4.32 8.26 -3.76
N LEU A 203 3.95 7.08 -3.23
CA LEU A 203 4.84 5.94 -3.04
C LEU A 203 4.02 4.66 -3.15
N CYS A 204 4.34 3.81 -4.12
CA CYS A 204 3.66 2.54 -4.31
C CYS A 204 4.70 1.44 -4.46
N TYR A 205 4.48 0.30 -3.80
CA TYR A 205 5.41 -0.82 -3.83
C TYR A 205 4.70 -2.15 -3.56
N SER A 206 5.42 -3.22 -3.84
CA SER A 206 5.05 -4.57 -3.44
C SER A 206 6.17 -5.17 -2.60
N GLU A 207 5.82 -5.82 -1.51
CA GLU A 207 6.77 -6.53 -0.66
C GLU A 207 6.13 -7.85 -0.17
N GLY A 208 6.84 -8.97 -0.33
CA GLY A 208 6.35 -10.28 0.08
C GLY A 208 4.96 -10.59 -0.51
N HIS A 209 3.97 -10.65 0.35
CA HIS A 209 2.58 -10.99 0.01
C HIS A 209 1.61 -9.81 0.16
N HIS A 210 2.08 -8.59 0.07
CA HIS A 210 1.21 -7.42 0.07
C HIS A 210 1.62 -6.37 -0.95
N LEU A 211 0.63 -5.61 -1.39
CA LEU A 211 0.77 -4.44 -2.23
C LEU A 211 0.45 -3.22 -1.37
N ARG A 212 1.23 -2.17 -1.52
CA ARG A 212 1.04 -0.94 -0.76
C ARG A 212 1.02 0.27 -1.69
N VAL A 213 0.05 1.16 -1.49
CA VAL A 213 -0.04 2.42 -2.22
C VAL A 213 -0.29 3.57 -1.27
N PHE A 214 0.38 4.69 -1.50
CA PHE A 214 0.07 5.99 -0.90
C PHE A 214 -0.29 6.94 -2.03
N VAL A 215 -1.47 7.54 -1.94
CA VAL A 215 -1.96 8.50 -2.92
C VAL A 215 -2.44 9.77 -2.24
N ARG A 216 -2.20 10.93 -2.88
CA ARG A 216 -2.81 12.20 -2.48
C ARG A 216 -4.11 12.41 -3.26
N LEU A 217 -5.15 12.81 -2.56
CA LEU A 217 -6.40 13.23 -3.18
C LEU A 217 -6.27 14.67 -3.66
N GLY A 218 -6.61 14.93 -4.92
CA GLY A 218 -6.44 16.24 -5.50
C GLY A 218 -7.58 16.66 -6.43
N LYS A 219 -7.32 17.69 -7.22
CA LYS A 219 -8.23 18.12 -8.28
C LYS A 219 -8.40 17.02 -9.31
N ARG A 220 -9.57 17.00 -9.98
CA ARG A 220 -9.83 16.07 -11.08
C ARG A 220 -8.68 16.10 -12.09
N ASN A 221 -8.16 14.94 -12.40
CA ASN A 221 -7.14 14.75 -13.42
C ASN A 221 -7.66 13.74 -14.46
N ASN A 222 -7.44 14.06 -15.72
CA ASN A 222 -7.83 13.17 -16.82
C ASN A 222 -6.69 12.18 -17.09
N VAL A 223 -6.65 11.10 -16.32
CA VAL A 223 -5.71 10.01 -16.55
C VAL A 223 -6.42 8.93 -17.35
N ALA A 224 -5.97 8.70 -18.57
CA ALA A 224 -6.44 7.57 -19.35
C ALA A 224 -5.87 6.28 -18.74
N LEU A 225 -6.75 5.37 -18.36
CA LEU A 225 -6.38 4.01 -17.97
C LEU A 225 -6.17 3.18 -19.23
N LYS A 226 -5.19 2.29 -19.21
CA LYS A 226 -4.79 1.47 -20.34
C LYS A 226 -4.86 -0.01 -20.00
N TRP A 227 -4.67 -0.84 -21.01
CA TRP A 227 -4.60 -2.29 -20.88
C TRP A 227 -3.22 -2.76 -21.31
N ILE A 228 -2.81 -3.92 -20.85
CA ILE A 228 -1.54 -4.53 -21.22
C ILE A 228 -1.80 -5.94 -21.80
N THR A 229 -1.27 -6.21 -22.96
CA THR A 229 -1.34 -7.52 -23.60
C THR A 229 -0.31 -8.49 -23.02
N GLU A 230 -0.41 -9.77 -23.39
CA GLU A 230 0.53 -10.79 -22.93
C GLU A 230 1.98 -10.55 -23.38
N ASP A 231 2.16 -9.90 -24.53
CA ASP A 231 3.46 -9.47 -25.07
C ASP A 231 3.89 -8.08 -24.59
N MET A 232 3.29 -7.60 -23.48
CA MET A 232 3.62 -6.34 -22.79
C MET A 232 3.32 -5.06 -23.59
N ARG A 233 2.50 -5.12 -24.65
CA ARG A 233 2.05 -3.92 -25.36
C ARG A 233 0.95 -3.21 -24.56
N ILE A 234 1.06 -1.89 -24.44
CA ILE A 234 0.02 -1.06 -23.84
C ILE A 234 -1.00 -0.70 -24.93
N VAL A 235 -2.28 -1.00 -24.64
CA VAL A 235 -3.40 -0.75 -25.55
C VAL A 235 -4.50 0.07 -24.89
N ASP A 236 -5.31 0.75 -25.71
CA ASP A 236 -6.33 1.69 -25.22
C ASP A 236 -7.63 1.04 -24.75
N ARG A 237 -7.82 -0.23 -25.09
CA ARG A 237 -9.07 -0.98 -24.81
C ARG A 237 -8.79 -2.40 -24.39
N GLU A 238 -9.82 -3.06 -23.82
CA GLU A 238 -9.77 -4.48 -23.51
C GLU A 238 -9.60 -5.29 -24.81
N GLU A 239 -8.53 -6.08 -24.88
CA GLU A 239 -8.28 -7.07 -25.91
C GLU A 239 -8.33 -8.47 -25.29
N LYS A 240 -8.45 -9.51 -26.15
CA LYS A 240 -8.36 -10.88 -25.68
C LYS A 240 -7.00 -11.07 -24.98
N ASP A 241 -7.03 -11.67 -23.80
CA ASP A 241 -5.85 -11.95 -22.99
C ASP A 241 -5.09 -10.71 -22.45
N ALA A 242 -5.71 -9.52 -22.51
CA ALA A 242 -5.17 -8.30 -21.92
C ALA A 242 -5.58 -8.15 -20.45
N GLY A 243 -4.65 -7.63 -19.63
CA GLY A 243 -4.89 -7.20 -18.26
C GLY A 243 -5.20 -5.71 -18.16
N GLY A 244 -6.04 -5.33 -17.20
CA GLY A 244 -6.41 -3.92 -17.00
C GLY A 244 -7.89 -3.73 -16.68
N PRO A 245 -8.38 -2.47 -16.58
CA PRO A 245 -7.63 -1.23 -16.86
C PRO A 245 -6.56 -0.92 -15.77
N LEU A 246 -5.45 -0.34 -16.20
CA LEU A 246 -4.27 -0.06 -15.39
C LEU A 246 -3.96 1.44 -15.33
N TRP A 247 -3.44 1.87 -14.17
CA TRP A 247 -2.76 3.15 -14.04
C TRP A 247 -1.41 3.09 -14.76
N VAL A 248 -1.17 3.94 -15.76
CA VAL A 248 0.06 3.87 -16.61
C VAL A 248 1.04 5.04 -16.37
N LYS A 249 0.74 5.94 -15.45
CA LYS A 249 1.68 7.02 -15.08
C LYS A 249 2.64 6.57 -13.96
N LYS A 250 3.57 7.44 -13.59
CA LYS A 250 4.48 7.22 -12.45
C LYS A 250 3.69 6.87 -11.18
N ILE A 251 4.26 5.98 -10.40
CA ILE A 251 3.67 5.46 -9.16
C ILE A 251 4.52 5.79 -7.92
N ILE A 252 5.69 6.39 -8.14
CA ILE A 252 6.63 6.83 -7.10
C ILE A 252 7.10 8.23 -7.41
N LYS A 253 7.13 9.09 -6.39
CA LYS A 253 7.79 10.40 -6.42
C LYS A 253 9.18 10.27 -5.80
N ALA A 254 10.21 10.57 -6.58
CA ALA A 254 11.61 10.38 -6.16
C ALA A 254 11.95 11.18 -4.88
N GLU A 255 11.41 12.39 -4.77
CA GLU A 255 11.61 13.28 -3.62
C GLU A 255 10.96 12.76 -2.32
N LEU A 256 10.04 11.82 -2.41
CA LEU A 256 9.36 11.20 -1.27
C LEU A 256 9.94 9.84 -0.88
N VAL A 257 10.89 9.32 -1.65
CA VAL A 257 11.61 8.11 -1.26
C VAL A 257 12.62 8.48 -0.17
N PRO A 258 12.48 7.94 1.06
CA PRO A 258 13.37 8.26 2.16
C PRO A 258 14.84 8.04 1.82
N GLU A 259 15.74 8.78 2.47
CA GLU A 259 17.17 8.58 2.32
C GLU A 259 17.58 7.14 2.66
N SER A 260 18.69 6.70 2.07
CA SER A 260 19.19 5.34 2.26
C SER A 260 19.45 5.04 3.73
N GLN A 261 19.07 3.86 4.16
CA GLN A 261 19.30 3.30 5.48
C GLN A 261 20.07 2.00 5.33
N GLU A 262 20.61 1.46 6.41
CA GLU A 262 21.28 0.18 6.39
C GLU A 262 20.29 -1.01 6.33
N GLY A 263 20.76 -2.15 5.87
CA GLY A 263 20.02 -3.41 5.89
C GLY A 263 18.96 -3.56 4.80
N ILE A 264 17.92 -4.32 5.08
CA ILE A 264 16.86 -4.67 4.12
C ILE A 264 16.07 -3.44 3.69
N LEU A 265 15.75 -2.56 4.64
CA LEU A 265 15.04 -1.31 4.33
C LEU A 265 15.86 -0.42 3.40
N GLY A 266 17.17 -0.31 3.63
CA GLY A 266 18.06 0.48 2.76
C GLY A 266 18.04 0.00 1.32
N ARG A 267 18.20 -1.30 1.09
CA ARG A 267 18.11 -1.88 -0.27
C ARG A 267 16.75 -1.61 -0.95
N LEU A 268 15.65 -1.73 -0.19
CA LEU A 268 14.32 -1.41 -0.71
C LEU A 268 14.22 0.06 -1.13
N LEU A 269 14.72 0.98 -0.30
CA LEU A 269 14.70 2.43 -0.58
C LEU A 269 15.56 2.81 -1.79
N GLU A 270 16.74 2.20 -1.95
CA GLU A 270 17.60 2.38 -3.12
C GLU A 270 16.86 2.00 -4.39
N THR A 271 16.21 0.85 -4.41
CA THR A 271 15.47 0.39 -5.57
C THR A 271 14.26 1.27 -5.88
N LEU A 272 13.48 1.65 -4.86
CA LEU A 272 12.37 2.59 -5.06
C LEU A 272 12.83 3.93 -5.65
N ARG A 273 14.05 4.36 -5.31
CA ARG A 273 14.65 5.58 -5.88
C ARG A 273 15.07 5.39 -7.33
N GLU A 274 15.64 4.25 -7.67
CA GLU A 274 15.97 3.91 -9.07
C GLU A 274 14.70 3.85 -9.93
N GLU A 275 13.63 3.21 -9.45
CA GLU A 275 12.34 3.18 -10.14
C GLU A 275 11.71 4.56 -10.31
N ALA A 276 11.75 5.38 -9.27
CA ALA A 276 11.20 6.74 -9.31
C ALA A 276 11.87 7.60 -10.42
N ASN A 277 13.15 7.37 -10.67
CA ASN A 277 13.93 8.07 -11.71
C ASN A 277 13.77 7.44 -13.10
N GLY A 278 13.26 6.20 -13.17
CA GLY A 278 13.00 5.51 -14.43
C GLY A 278 11.85 6.14 -15.24
N PRO A 279 11.70 5.75 -16.51
CA PRO A 279 10.57 6.16 -17.33
C PRO A 279 9.25 5.62 -16.74
N PRO A 280 8.12 6.35 -16.90
CA PRO A 280 6.84 5.85 -16.43
C PRO A 280 6.33 4.70 -17.29
N GLY A 281 5.71 3.71 -16.68
CA GLY A 281 5.05 2.59 -17.38
C GLY A 281 5.57 1.22 -16.96
N LEU A 282 5.06 0.20 -17.62
CA LEU A 282 5.52 -1.17 -17.49
C LEU A 282 6.66 -1.40 -18.48
N HIS A 283 7.77 -1.94 -18.02
CA HIS A 283 8.94 -2.17 -18.84
C HIS A 283 9.34 -3.65 -18.83
N ASP A 284 9.57 -4.22 -20.02
CA ASP A 284 10.28 -5.47 -20.16
C ASP A 284 11.79 -5.18 -20.19
N ILE A 285 12.52 -5.77 -19.24
CA ILE A 285 13.98 -5.59 -19.13
C ILE A 285 14.70 -6.08 -20.40
N ASN A 286 14.17 -7.10 -21.08
CA ASN A 286 14.75 -7.56 -22.33
C ASN A 286 14.62 -6.52 -23.44
N ASP A 287 13.49 -5.81 -23.48
CA ASP A 287 13.27 -4.72 -24.44
C ASP A 287 14.14 -3.51 -24.10
N ILE A 288 14.32 -3.19 -22.82
CA ILE A 288 15.25 -2.15 -22.37
C ILE A 288 16.69 -2.51 -22.76
N ALA A 289 17.15 -3.73 -22.47
CA ALA A 289 18.48 -4.19 -22.79
C ALA A 289 18.73 -4.16 -24.32
N LYS A 290 17.76 -4.59 -25.12
CA LYS A 290 17.80 -4.56 -26.60
C LYS A 290 17.86 -3.13 -27.13
N THR A 291 17.05 -2.23 -26.58
CA THR A 291 17.04 -0.81 -26.99
C THR A 291 18.33 -0.09 -26.58
N ALA A 292 18.91 -0.45 -25.45
CA ALA A 292 20.19 0.07 -24.96
C ALA A 292 21.43 -0.55 -25.65
N GLY A 293 21.24 -1.48 -26.59
CA GLY A 293 22.34 -2.13 -27.32
C GLY A 293 23.19 -3.05 -26.43
N ILE A 294 22.65 -3.50 -25.28
CA ILE A 294 23.34 -4.41 -24.38
C ILE A 294 23.22 -5.82 -24.92
N GLY A 295 24.32 -6.38 -25.41
CA GLY A 295 24.36 -7.69 -26.11
C GLY A 295 24.09 -8.92 -25.24
N GLN A 296 23.99 -8.77 -23.92
CA GLN A 296 23.56 -9.80 -22.99
C GLN A 296 22.61 -9.20 -21.94
N THR A 297 21.44 -9.79 -21.82
CA THR A 297 20.52 -9.47 -20.72
C THR A 297 21.25 -9.74 -19.39
N PRO A 298 21.23 -8.81 -18.42
CA PRO A 298 21.79 -9.05 -17.10
C PRO A 298 21.31 -10.39 -16.52
N GLN A 299 22.18 -11.11 -15.83
CA GLN A 299 21.83 -12.44 -15.31
C GLN A 299 20.50 -12.38 -14.53
N ARG A 300 19.65 -13.36 -14.79
CA ARG A 300 18.28 -13.46 -14.23
C ARG A 300 18.22 -13.26 -12.70
N ILE A 301 19.30 -13.54 -11.98
CA ILE A 301 19.41 -13.34 -10.53
C ILE A 301 19.48 -11.86 -10.17
N LYS A 302 20.24 -11.02 -10.89
CA LYS A 302 20.27 -9.56 -10.68
C LYS A 302 18.95 -8.89 -11.10
N ILE A 303 18.32 -9.41 -12.16
CA ILE A 303 17.02 -8.98 -12.62
C ILE A 303 15.93 -9.37 -11.63
N VAL A 304 16.01 -10.57 -11.05
CA VAL A 304 15.05 -11.05 -10.03
C VAL A 304 15.24 -10.30 -8.71
N GLU A 305 16.44 -9.95 -8.33
CA GLU A 305 16.68 -9.09 -7.16
C GLU A 305 16.15 -7.67 -7.38
N LEU A 306 16.38 -7.09 -8.54
CA LEU A 306 15.80 -5.81 -8.94
C LEU A 306 14.28 -5.91 -9.11
N SER A 307 13.77 -6.93 -9.82
CA SER A 307 12.34 -7.10 -10.07
C SER A 307 11.55 -7.61 -8.86
N LEU A 308 12.17 -8.26 -7.88
CA LEU A 308 11.50 -8.62 -6.61
C LEU A 308 11.19 -7.41 -5.74
N ILE A 309 11.72 -6.26 -6.10
CA ILE A 309 11.49 -5.01 -5.41
C ILE A 309 10.60 -4.11 -6.27
N HIS A 310 10.69 -4.22 -7.58
CA HIS A 310 9.81 -3.56 -8.54
C HIS A 310 8.45 -4.20 -8.66
N ILE A 311 8.31 -5.34 -8.07
CA ILE A 311 7.11 -6.11 -8.20
C ILE A 311 6.47 -6.30 -6.85
#